data_5637fe0119b1964b4d2b5fab5a006371
#
_entry.id   5637fe0119b1964b4d2b5fab5a006371
#
_cell.length_a   1.000
_cell.length_b   1.000
_cell.length_c   1.000
_cell.angle_alpha   90.00
_cell.angle_beta   90.00
_cell.angle_gamma   90.00
#
_symmetry.space_group_name_H-M   'P 1'
#
loop_
_entity.id
_entity.type
_entity.pdbx_description
1 polymer ?
#
loop_
_entity_poly.entity_id
_entity_poly.type
_entity_poly.pdbx_seq_one_letter_code
_entity_poly.pdbx_strand_id
1 'polypeptide(L)'
;MKKNLYLGLGLIIFSGCSQNFEKKYDCDGVEVVFNDYERLFVVGGVELSQKDGFFMNQTTIVGKFYTRPEGSAFASFNKINESLEFKDPSQKLSAKCIELSK
;
A
#
# COMPACT_ATOMS: atom_id res chain seq x y z
N MET A 1 34.33 18.68 -2.99
CA MET A 1 33.91 18.65 -3.01
C MET A 1 33.42 18.84 -2.60
N LYS A 2 33.54 18.68 -2.50
CA LYS A 2 32.92 18.70 -2.22
C LYS A 2 32.17 18.93 -2.19
N LYS A 3 31.87 19.13 -2.47
CA LYS A 3 31.06 19.23 -2.62
C LYS A 3 30.22 18.93 -2.74
N ASN A 4 30.04 18.70 -3.00
CA ASN A 4 29.17 18.29 -3.30
C ASN A 4 28.46 17.93 -2.76
N LEU A 5 28.50 17.61 -2.61
CA LEU A 5 27.88 17.11 -1.98
C LEU A 5 27.05 17.67 -1.24
N TYR A 6 26.87 18.32 -0.85
CA TYR A 6 26.14 18.87 -0.19
C TYR A 6 25.26 19.50 -0.62
N LEU A 7 25.36 19.62 -1.11
CA LEU A 7 24.50 20.19 -1.94
C LEU A 7 23.21 19.50 -2.09
N GLY A 8 23.12 18.32 -2.19
CA GLY A 8 21.92 17.56 -2.33
C GLY A 8 21.05 17.48 -1.11
N LEU A 9 21.46 18.10 -0.05
CA LEU A 9 20.74 17.96 1.20
C LEU A 9 19.33 18.53 1.16
N GLY A 10 19.15 19.64 0.47
CA GLY A 10 17.82 20.22 0.38
C GLY A 10 16.82 19.32 -0.31
N LEU A 11 17.26 18.65 -1.34
CA LEU A 11 16.39 17.77 -2.07
C LEU A 11 16.00 16.56 -1.25
N ILE A 12 16.91 16.09 -0.44
CA ILE A 12 16.63 14.93 0.40
C ILE A 12 15.50 15.24 1.38
N ILE A 13 15.47 16.46 1.89
CA ILE A 13 14.45 16.84 2.84
C ILE A 13 13.05 16.76 2.22
N PHE A 14 12.91 17.21 0.99
CA PHE A 14 11.61 17.15 0.34
C PHE A 14 11.14 15.72 0.12
N SER A 15 12.06 14.86 -0.29
CA SER A 15 11.72 13.45 -0.46
C SER A 15 11.29 12.83 0.86
N GLY A 16 11.94 13.23 1.94
CA GLY A 16 11.64 12.69 3.25
C GLY A 16 10.22 12.96 3.70
N CYS A 17 9.66 14.12 3.34
CA CYS A 17 8.30 14.46 3.76
C CYS A 17 7.28 13.46 3.21
N SER A 18 7.38 13.14 1.93
CA SER A 18 6.47 12.18 1.33
C SER A 18 6.65 10.80 1.93
N GLN A 19 7.87 10.41 2.18
CA GLN A 19 8.16 9.08 2.70
C GLN A 19 7.67 8.89 4.12
N ASN A 20 7.52 9.98 4.88
CA ASN A 20 7.05 9.87 6.25
C ASN A 20 5.64 9.36 6.36
N PHE A 21 4.87 9.43 5.30
CA PHE A 21 3.49 8.95 5.30
C PHE A 21 3.36 7.56 4.72
N GLU A 22 4.46 6.99 4.24
CA GLU A 22 4.43 5.67 3.63
C GLU A 22 4.58 4.60 4.70
N LYS A 23 3.73 3.59 4.63
CA LYS A 23 3.78 2.45 5.54
C LYS A 23 3.88 1.17 4.76
N LYS A 24 4.69 0.25 5.26
CA LYS A 24 4.90 -1.04 4.62
C LYS A 24 4.59 -2.15 5.62
N TYR A 25 3.96 -3.19 5.13
CA TYR A 25 3.58 -4.33 5.94
C TYR A 25 3.92 -5.61 5.23
N ASP A 26 4.20 -6.64 6.02
CA ASP A 26 4.30 -8.01 5.53
C ASP A 26 3.05 -8.75 5.98
N CYS A 27 2.26 -9.20 5.04
CA CYS A 27 0.99 -9.85 5.30
C CYS A 27 1.10 -11.30 4.87
N ASP A 28 1.75 -12.10 5.70
CA ASP A 28 1.93 -13.52 5.45
C ASP A 28 2.63 -13.76 4.11
N GLY A 29 3.71 -13.00 3.88
CA GLY A 29 4.50 -13.12 2.68
C GLY A 29 4.10 -12.18 1.55
N VAL A 30 3.02 -11.44 1.72
CA VAL A 30 2.58 -10.47 0.72
C VAL A 30 2.89 -9.08 1.24
N GLU A 31 3.63 -8.31 0.47
CA GLU A 31 3.98 -6.96 0.88
C GLU A 31 2.86 -6.01 0.54
N VAL A 32 2.49 -5.19 1.52
CA VAL A 32 1.50 -4.13 1.34
C VAL A 32 2.16 -2.81 1.63
N VAL A 33 1.99 -1.86 0.72
CA VAL A 33 2.52 -0.51 0.88
C VAL A 33 1.37 0.47 0.68
N PHE A 34 1.21 1.42 1.59
CA PHE A 34 0.23 2.47 1.35
C PHE A 34 0.77 3.80 1.85
N ASN A 35 0.21 4.86 1.30
CA ASN A 35 0.58 6.22 1.67
C ASN A 35 -0.71 7.05 1.65
N ASP A 36 -1.15 7.46 2.85
CA ASP A 36 -2.40 8.22 2.98
C ASP A 36 -2.31 9.57 2.28
N TYR A 37 -1.15 10.19 2.36
CA TYR A 37 -0.97 11.51 1.79
C TYR A 37 -1.04 11.48 0.26
N GLU A 38 -0.40 10.50 -0.35
CA GLU A 38 -0.37 10.38 -1.80
C GLU A 38 -1.46 9.47 -2.34
N ARG A 39 -2.25 8.88 -1.45
CA ARG A 39 -3.32 7.95 -1.80
C ARG A 39 -2.80 6.82 -2.66
N LEU A 40 -1.78 6.16 -2.14
CA LEU A 40 -1.10 5.06 -2.80
C LEU A 40 -1.44 3.75 -2.11
N PHE A 41 -1.67 2.70 -2.88
CA PHE A 41 -1.95 1.38 -2.33
C PHE A 41 -1.39 0.33 -3.28
N VAL A 42 -0.39 -0.41 -2.79
CA VAL A 42 0.30 -1.44 -3.58
C VAL A 42 0.25 -2.73 -2.80
N VAL A 43 -0.20 -3.80 -3.44
CA VAL A 43 -0.30 -5.12 -2.81
C VAL A 43 0.43 -6.11 -3.69
N GLY A 44 1.47 -6.74 -3.13
CA GLY A 44 2.24 -7.73 -3.87
C GLY A 44 2.87 -7.17 -5.13
N GLY A 45 3.27 -5.90 -5.09
CA GLY A 45 3.89 -5.27 -6.24
C GLY A 45 2.92 -4.71 -7.27
N VAL A 46 1.61 -4.85 -7.05
CA VAL A 46 0.61 -4.34 -7.98
C VAL A 46 -0.01 -3.08 -7.39
N GLU A 47 0.08 -1.98 -8.12
CA GLU A 47 -0.48 -0.72 -7.65
C GLU A 47 -1.97 -0.70 -7.93
N LEU A 48 -2.76 -0.75 -6.86
CA LEU A 48 -4.21 -0.79 -6.97
C LEU A 48 -4.84 0.58 -6.96
N SER A 49 -4.12 1.58 -6.48
CA SER A 49 -4.65 2.93 -6.36
C SER A 49 -4.89 3.60 -7.71
N GLN A 50 -4.29 3.07 -8.78
CA GLN A 50 -4.50 3.61 -10.12
C GLN A 50 -5.64 2.92 -10.85
N LYS A 51 -6.28 1.94 -10.24
CA LYS A 51 -7.33 1.17 -10.89
C LYS A 51 -8.70 1.60 -10.41
N ASP A 52 -9.72 1.27 -11.19
CA ASP A 52 -11.08 1.49 -10.76
C ASP A 52 -11.38 0.70 -9.51
N GLY A 53 -12.23 1.24 -8.66
CA GLY A 53 -12.61 0.55 -7.45
C GLY A 53 -11.72 0.82 -6.26
N PHE A 54 -10.75 1.70 -6.41
CA PHE A 54 -9.89 2.08 -5.30
C PHE A 54 -10.66 2.95 -4.30
N PHE A 55 -10.52 2.64 -3.03
CA PHE A 55 -11.16 3.37 -1.95
C PHE A 55 -10.24 3.42 -0.75
N MET A 56 -10.13 4.57 -0.12
CA MET A 56 -9.27 4.73 1.04
C MET A 56 -9.90 5.72 1.99
N ASN A 57 -10.01 5.33 3.25
CA ASN A 57 -10.40 6.26 4.30
C ASN A 57 -9.51 6.01 5.51
N GLN A 58 -9.92 6.50 6.68
CA GLN A 58 -9.07 6.44 7.87
C GLN A 58 -8.89 5.03 8.41
N THR A 59 -9.79 4.12 8.09
CA THR A 59 -9.75 2.77 8.68
C THR A 59 -9.52 1.68 7.67
N THR A 60 -9.82 1.92 6.40
CA THR A 60 -9.85 0.84 5.40
C THR A 60 -9.31 1.32 4.07
N ILE A 61 -8.61 0.43 3.38
CA ILE A 61 -8.17 0.65 2.01
C ILE A 61 -8.64 -0.55 1.19
N VAL A 62 -9.27 -0.29 0.05
CA VAL A 62 -9.76 -1.35 -0.82
C VAL A 62 -9.27 -1.09 -2.23
N GLY A 63 -8.80 -2.13 -2.90
CA GLY A 63 -8.39 -2.02 -4.29
C GLY A 63 -8.79 -3.25 -5.05
N LYS A 64 -9.06 -3.08 -6.33
CA LYS A 64 -9.53 -4.17 -7.18
C LYS A 64 -8.38 -4.63 -8.08
N PHE A 65 -8.09 -5.93 -8.06
CA PHE A 65 -7.06 -6.50 -8.92
C PHE A 65 -7.55 -6.70 -10.34
N TYR A 66 -8.73 -7.29 -10.47
CA TYR A 66 -9.27 -7.60 -11.80
C TYR A 66 -10.76 -7.87 -11.70
N THR A 67 -11.39 -7.86 -12.86
CA THR A 67 -12.79 -8.20 -13.00
C THR A 67 -12.90 -9.33 -14.02
N ARG A 68 -13.69 -10.33 -13.69
CA ARG A 68 -14.00 -11.44 -14.56
C ARG A 68 -15.50 -11.59 -14.65
N PRO A 69 -16.01 -12.35 -15.64
CA PRO A 69 -17.46 -12.54 -15.72
C PRO A 69 -18.09 -13.08 -14.45
N GLU A 70 -17.35 -13.91 -13.71
CA GLU A 70 -17.88 -14.50 -12.47
C GLU A 70 -17.73 -13.58 -11.28
N GLY A 71 -17.06 -12.45 -11.43
CA GLY A 71 -16.88 -11.51 -10.33
C GLY A 71 -15.52 -10.84 -10.34
N SER A 72 -15.25 -10.08 -9.29
CA SER A 72 -14.02 -9.30 -9.18
C SER A 72 -13.18 -9.79 -8.03
N ALA A 73 -11.87 -9.56 -8.13
CA ALA A 73 -10.94 -9.83 -7.03
C ALA A 73 -10.54 -8.52 -6.38
N PHE A 74 -10.61 -8.49 -5.06
CA PHE A 74 -10.29 -7.29 -4.28
C PHE A 74 -9.28 -7.60 -3.20
N ALA A 75 -8.50 -6.59 -2.83
CA ALA A 75 -7.71 -6.62 -1.61
C ALA A 75 -8.23 -5.53 -0.71
N SER A 76 -8.35 -5.83 0.58
CA SER A 76 -8.82 -4.88 1.57
C SER A 76 -7.86 -4.91 2.75
N PHE A 77 -7.35 -3.75 3.12
CA PHE A 77 -6.46 -3.64 4.26
C PHE A 77 -7.15 -2.86 5.36
N ASN A 78 -7.21 -3.45 6.55
CA ASN A 78 -7.79 -2.82 7.72
C ASN A 78 -6.68 -2.17 8.51
N LYS A 79 -6.70 -0.84 8.60
CA LYS A 79 -5.62 -0.10 9.27
C LYS A 79 -5.70 -0.22 10.78
N ILE A 80 -6.86 -0.55 11.31
CA ILE A 80 -7.03 -0.62 12.75
C ILE A 80 -6.40 -1.90 13.31
N ASN A 81 -6.73 -3.06 12.73
CA ASN A 81 -6.18 -4.31 13.24
C ASN A 81 -5.05 -4.84 12.36
N GLU A 82 -4.65 -4.07 11.35
CA GLU A 82 -3.49 -4.40 10.51
C GLU A 82 -3.61 -5.78 9.91
N SER A 83 -4.67 -5.97 9.15
CA SER A 83 -4.91 -7.25 8.49
C SER A 83 -5.27 -7.00 7.03
N LEU A 84 -4.88 -7.97 6.20
CA LEU A 84 -5.17 -7.94 4.77
C LEU A 84 -6.16 -9.03 4.45
N GLU A 85 -7.18 -8.68 3.68
CA GLU A 85 -8.15 -9.64 3.22
C GLU A 85 -8.13 -9.63 1.70
N PHE A 86 -8.01 -10.81 1.10
CA PHE A 86 -8.09 -10.97 -0.33
C PHE A 86 -9.32 -11.80 -0.64
N LYS A 87 -10.15 -11.30 -1.54
CA LYS A 87 -11.41 -11.96 -1.88
C LYS A 87 -11.54 -12.03 -3.39
N ASP A 88 -11.79 -13.23 -3.91
CA ASP A 88 -12.17 -13.38 -5.31
C ASP A 88 -13.36 -14.33 -5.36
N PRO A 89 -13.93 -14.57 -6.57
CA PRO A 89 -15.16 -15.33 -6.65
C PRO A 89 -15.07 -16.74 -6.09
N SER A 90 -13.87 -17.31 -6.03
CA SER A 90 -13.72 -18.69 -5.60
C SER A 90 -13.20 -18.84 -4.18
N GLN A 91 -12.67 -17.78 -3.58
CA GLN A 91 -12.05 -17.93 -2.26
C GLN A 91 -11.93 -16.59 -1.56
N LYS A 92 -11.68 -16.68 -0.25
CA LYS A 92 -11.44 -15.53 0.59
C LYS A 92 -10.30 -15.88 1.53
N LEU A 93 -9.27 -15.06 1.55
CA LEU A 93 -8.10 -15.26 2.39
C LEU A 93 -7.93 -14.06 3.30
N SER A 94 -7.45 -14.32 4.51
CA SER A 94 -7.16 -13.26 5.46
C SER A 94 -5.79 -13.49 6.05
N ALA A 95 -5.07 -12.41 6.31
CA ALA A 95 -3.74 -12.49 6.88
C ALA A 95 -3.53 -11.34 7.84
N LYS A 96 -2.88 -11.63 8.96
CA LYS A 96 -2.39 -10.59 9.85
C LYS A 96 -1.13 -10.00 9.25
N CYS A 97 -0.96 -8.72 9.43
CA CYS A 97 0.16 -8.00 8.86
C CYS A 97 1.07 -7.49 9.94
N ILE A 98 2.35 -7.44 9.63
CA ILE A 98 3.37 -6.93 10.54
C ILE A 98 3.99 -5.73 9.88
N GLU A 99 4.00 -4.61 10.57
CA GLU A 99 4.59 -3.40 10.02
C GLU A 99 6.09 -3.55 9.92
N LEU A 100 6.63 -3.24 8.75
CA LEU A 100 8.06 -3.34 8.51
C LEU A 100 8.70 -2.02 8.88
N SER A 101 9.76 -2.09 9.65
CA SER A 101 10.48 -0.88 10.00
C SER A 101 11.34 -0.43 8.83
N LYS A 102 11.61 0.85 8.83
CA LYS A 102 12.42 1.43 7.78
C LYS A 102 13.88 1.24 8.00
#